data_49268b9933bc5e2a9e7390e070d37d4e
#
_entry.id   49268b9933bc5e2a9e7390e070d37d4e
#
_cell.length_a   1.000
_cell.length_b   1.000
_cell.length_c   1.000
_cell.angle_alpha   90.00
_cell.angle_beta   90.00
_cell.angle_gamma   90.00
#
_symmetry.space_group_name_H-M   'P 1'
#
loop_
_entity.id
_entity.type
_entity.pdbx_description
1 polymer ?
#
loop_
_entity_poly.entity_id
_entity_poly.type
_entity_poly.pdbx_seq_one_letter_code
_entity_poly.pdbx_strand_id
1 'polypeptide(L)'
;MLLVLAYGWLFVFFERINNPNELVRVYAARALAEQHTWAIGRRELAPGFFVDVGSVLAEWGYVNDKALACDRPQDDPPRCTGRLFAAKAPGTSLIGAPVVAALRLLGPVKKTAAVFALRWVCVILPSLAFWILLRRWMLDSGVSEAAALVSTLAGALGSLSLTYGQMFAGHQMAALALGAAFLSAFWRDFRPFWLGFFCALAVALEYPSAPAAAILASAALFRHRRGALWIAVGALPWVAVLAQFHWSAFGAPWSTPYAHLENPAFARDIAPGFMGISAPSWERVYGSLFSPWLGLFFWAPWTALVLLAPRWLRRFDLVPLAVIAYYLVFQITHALWRSGWTVGPRYITPLVPFAAMAVALAVRESPRLLPVLRGLGASGVVATGVASAVCQGFPLEVVNPMREVVGPLLAHGYVPRNPLQLLGVPGLWSALPYFAALAIAAALMVSRSGLALAIAALVVAAQWAAPPGDDRGAVRFLAAQWEPDPPPGARRFTPR
;
A
#
# COMPACT_ATOMS: atom_id res chain seq x y z
N MET A 1 21.33 3.27 -0.53
CA MET A 1 21.14 4.67 -0.92
C MET A 1 20.00 4.87 -1.89
N LEU A 2 19.95 4.20 -3.08
CA LEU A 2 18.87 4.39 -4.07
C LEU A 2 17.46 4.23 -3.47
N LEU A 3 17.22 3.14 -2.72
CA LEU A 3 15.92 2.93 -2.08
C LEU A 3 15.56 4.02 -1.06
N VAL A 4 16.54 4.51 -0.28
CA VAL A 4 16.32 5.60 0.69
C VAL A 4 15.87 6.87 -0.02
N LEU A 5 16.52 7.23 -1.13
CA LEU A 5 16.14 8.41 -1.92
C LEU A 5 14.76 8.22 -2.57
N ALA A 6 14.48 7.03 -3.13
CA ALA A 6 13.20 6.77 -3.78
C ALA A 6 12.02 6.75 -2.79
N TYR A 7 12.19 6.19 -1.59
CA TYR A 7 11.10 6.12 -0.59
C TYR A 7 10.94 7.40 0.24
N GLY A 8 12.03 8.11 0.52
CA GLY A 8 12.04 9.14 1.53
C GLY A 8 12.33 10.57 1.06
N TRP A 9 12.73 10.78 -0.21
CA TRP A 9 13.09 12.11 -0.68
C TRP A 9 11.89 13.03 -0.83
N LEU A 10 10.80 12.54 -1.41
CA LEU A 10 9.59 13.30 -1.65
C LEU A 10 8.56 13.01 -0.56
N PHE A 11 8.00 14.07 0.01
CA PHE A 11 6.89 13.98 0.95
C PHE A 11 5.60 14.37 0.25
N VAL A 12 4.98 13.40 -0.44
CA VAL A 12 3.69 13.59 -1.12
C VAL A 12 2.58 13.61 -0.07
N PHE A 13 2.15 14.80 0.33
CA PHE A 13 1.09 15.00 1.30
C PHE A 13 0.33 16.30 1.02
N PHE A 14 -0.98 16.19 0.88
CA PHE A 14 -1.89 17.32 0.68
C PHE A 14 -2.74 17.52 1.92
N GLU A 15 -2.51 18.60 2.68
CA GLU A 15 -3.27 18.84 3.92
C GLU A 15 -4.76 19.09 3.68
N ARG A 16 -5.12 19.59 2.49
CA ARG A 16 -6.51 19.88 2.08
C ARG A 16 -7.24 18.66 1.56
N ILE A 17 -6.53 17.65 1.06
CA ILE A 17 -7.14 16.39 0.63
C ILE A 17 -7.14 15.42 1.80
N ASN A 18 -8.32 14.94 2.12
CA ASN A 18 -8.45 13.81 3.02
C ASN A 18 -8.11 12.52 2.26
N ASN A 19 -6.92 11.97 2.48
CA ASN A 19 -6.63 10.59 2.09
C ASN A 19 -7.18 9.66 3.19
N PRO A 20 -8.40 9.13 3.04
CA PRO A 20 -9.07 8.45 4.15
C PRO A 20 -8.36 7.18 4.58
N ASN A 21 -7.72 6.48 3.65
CA ASN A 21 -7.01 5.24 3.95
C ASN A 21 -5.84 5.44 4.92
N GLU A 22 -5.10 6.53 4.76
CA GLU A 22 -3.99 6.89 5.63
C GLU A 22 -4.47 7.65 6.89
N LEU A 23 -5.22 8.73 6.67
CA LEU A 23 -5.54 9.67 7.75
C LEU A 23 -6.37 9.08 8.87
N VAL A 24 -7.34 8.20 8.56
CA VAL A 24 -8.14 7.57 9.63
C VAL A 24 -7.27 6.72 10.56
N ARG A 25 -6.22 6.09 10.06
CA ARG A 25 -5.24 5.34 10.86
C ARG A 25 -4.34 6.26 11.68
N VAL A 26 -3.94 7.40 11.11
CA VAL A 26 -3.17 8.44 11.81
C VAL A 26 -3.99 9.03 12.96
N TYR A 27 -5.29 9.30 12.73
CA TYR A 27 -6.20 9.79 13.75
C TYR A 27 -6.39 8.77 14.89
N ALA A 28 -6.58 7.50 14.55
CA ALA A 28 -6.68 6.44 15.56
C ALA A 28 -5.35 6.24 16.33
N ALA A 29 -4.20 6.35 15.67
CA ALA A 29 -2.90 6.31 16.35
C ALA A 29 -2.74 7.47 17.34
N ARG A 30 -3.23 8.67 16.97
CA ARG A 30 -3.24 9.83 17.90
C ARG A 30 -4.21 9.61 19.06
N ALA A 31 -5.41 9.13 18.80
CA ALA A 31 -6.40 8.86 19.86
C ALA A 31 -5.86 7.83 20.88
N LEU A 32 -5.19 6.79 20.40
CA LEU A 32 -4.51 5.81 21.27
C LEU A 32 -3.38 6.43 22.09
N ALA A 33 -2.55 7.27 21.47
CA ALA A 33 -1.40 7.88 22.12
C ALA A 33 -1.77 8.95 23.17
N GLU A 34 -2.82 9.72 22.91
CA GLU A 34 -3.20 10.89 23.72
C GLU A 34 -4.36 10.62 24.66
N GLN A 35 -5.31 9.76 24.26
CA GLN A 35 -6.58 9.55 24.97
C GLN A 35 -6.74 8.11 25.46
N HIS A 36 -5.81 7.22 25.13
CA HIS A 36 -5.85 5.79 25.46
C HIS A 36 -7.15 5.09 25.00
N THR A 37 -7.70 5.54 23.86
CA THR A 37 -8.94 5.00 23.28
C THR A 37 -8.78 4.69 21.80
N TRP A 38 -9.55 3.71 21.32
CA TRP A 38 -9.68 3.42 19.89
C TRP A 38 -10.58 4.41 19.16
N ALA A 39 -11.48 5.11 19.91
CA ALA A 39 -12.41 6.07 19.32
C ALA A 39 -11.68 7.34 18.90
N ILE A 40 -11.90 7.76 17.64
CA ILE A 40 -11.35 9.01 17.09
C ILE A 40 -12.25 10.21 17.35
N GLY A 41 -13.44 9.98 17.84
CA GLY A 41 -14.44 10.98 18.16
C GLY A 41 -15.82 10.35 18.45
N ARG A 42 -16.83 11.18 18.42
CA ARG A 42 -18.21 10.79 18.67
C ARG A 42 -19.15 11.52 17.70
N ARG A 43 -20.23 10.88 17.30
CA ARG A 43 -21.34 11.51 16.59
C ARG A 43 -22.41 11.92 17.58
N GLU A 44 -22.82 13.17 17.51
CA GLU A 44 -23.86 13.75 18.35
C GLU A 44 -24.98 14.32 17.50
N LEU A 45 -26.18 14.45 18.09
CA LEU A 45 -27.31 15.08 17.45
C LEU A 45 -27.32 16.58 17.81
N ALA A 46 -27.07 17.43 16.82
CA ALA A 46 -27.30 18.86 16.87
C ALA A 46 -28.73 19.20 16.39
N PRO A 47 -29.25 20.41 16.58
CA PRO A 47 -30.56 20.77 16.10
C PRO A 47 -30.75 20.51 14.60
N GLY A 48 -31.42 19.41 14.25
CA GLY A 48 -31.77 19.02 12.89
C GLY A 48 -30.70 18.28 12.07
N PHE A 49 -29.49 18.03 12.60
CA PHE A 49 -28.43 17.30 11.88
C PHE A 49 -27.48 16.57 12.85
N PHE A 50 -26.74 15.62 12.32
CA PHE A 50 -25.66 14.95 13.05
C PHE A 50 -24.33 15.67 12.85
N VAL A 51 -23.52 15.76 13.92
CA VAL A 51 -22.19 16.36 13.92
C VAL A 51 -21.18 15.42 14.54
N ASP A 52 -20.00 15.33 13.93
CA ASP A 52 -18.89 14.54 14.45
C ASP A 52 -18.01 15.45 15.33
N VAL A 53 -17.85 15.09 16.59
CA VAL A 53 -17.12 15.87 17.62
C VAL A 53 -15.97 15.03 18.20
N GLY A 54 -15.01 15.72 18.81
CA GLY A 54 -13.84 15.13 19.46
C GLY A 54 -12.58 15.94 19.19
N SER A 55 -11.59 15.91 20.09
CA SER A 55 -10.40 16.75 19.97
C SER A 55 -9.58 16.49 18.70
N VAL A 56 -9.44 15.21 18.32
CA VAL A 56 -8.71 14.84 17.09
C VAL A 56 -9.40 15.39 15.84
N LEU A 57 -10.74 15.28 15.78
CA LEU A 57 -11.53 15.79 14.67
C LEU A 57 -11.59 17.32 14.65
N ALA A 58 -11.70 17.95 15.82
CA ALA A 58 -11.73 19.41 15.94
C ALA A 58 -10.41 20.06 15.48
N GLU A 59 -9.27 19.47 15.81
CA GLU A 59 -7.95 20.02 15.46
C GLU A 59 -7.50 19.65 14.03
N TRP A 60 -7.77 18.39 13.59
CA TRP A 60 -7.25 17.89 12.31
C TRP A 60 -8.28 17.83 11.20
N GLY A 61 -9.53 18.15 11.51
CA GLY A 61 -10.64 18.21 10.55
C GLY A 61 -11.30 16.86 10.30
N TYR A 62 -12.26 16.89 9.39
CA TYR A 62 -13.04 15.71 8.99
C TYR A 62 -12.15 14.63 8.38
N VAL A 63 -12.47 13.38 8.66
CA VAL A 63 -11.89 12.19 8.00
C VAL A 63 -13.01 11.26 7.56
N ASN A 64 -12.85 10.63 6.40
CA ASN A 64 -13.72 9.57 5.91
C ASN A 64 -13.24 8.18 6.41
N ASP A 65 -13.82 7.09 5.89
CA ASP A 65 -13.50 5.69 6.29
C ASP A 65 -13.70 5.42 7.78
N LYS A 66 -14.81 5.95 8.35
CA LYS A 66 -15.20 5.75 9.74
C LYS A 66 -16.19 4.61 9.90
N ALA A 67 -16.11 3.94 11.04
CA ALA A 67 -17.14 3.07 11.57
C ALA A 67 -17.84 3.76 12.75
N LEU A 68 -19.14 3.61 12.87
CA LEU A 68 -19.99 4.21 13.91
C LEU A 68 -20.59 3.11 14.77
N ALA A 69 -20.19 3.05 16.03
CA ALA A 69 -20.85 2.21 17.03
C ALA A 69 -21.96 3.02 17.70
N CYS A 70 -23.21 2.72 17.35
CA CYS A 70 -24.38 3.41 17.85
C CYS A 70 -24.53 3.21 19.38
N ASP A 71 -25.03 4.23 20.08
CA ASP A 71 -25.29 4.16 21.52
C ASP A 71 -26.41 3.18 21.86
N ARG A 72 -27.37 3.03 20.96
CA ARG A 72 -28.44 2.04 21.05
C ARG A 72 -28.20 0.92 20.03
N PRO A 73 -28.11 -0.34 20.45
CA PRO A 73 -27.82 -1.46 19.55
C PRO A 73 -28.83 -1.67 18.41
N GLN A 74 -30.08 -1.16 18.60
CA GLN A 74 -31.13 -1.25 17.58
C GLN A 74 -31.07 -0.16 16.51
N ASP A 75 -30.23 0.87 16.72
CA ASP A 75 -30.09 1.95 15.75
C ASP A 75 -29.06 1.56 14.68
N ASP A 76 -29.27 2.02 13.45
CA ASP A 76 -28.39 1.72 12.33
C ASP A 76 -27.56 2.93 11.89
N PRO A 77 -26.27 2.76 11.57
CA PRO A 77 -25.50 3.80 10.89
C PRO A 77 -26.16 4.17 9.56
N PRO A 78 -26.10 5.46 9.12
CA PRO A 78 -25.42 6.59 9.78
C PRO A 78 -26.32 7.44 10.69
N ARG A 79 -27.55 7.03 10.94
CA ARG A 79 -28.60 7.84 11.61
C ARG A 79 -28.70 7.59 13.10
N CYS A 80 -27.55 7.47 13.78
CA CYS A 80 -27.49 7.29 15.22
C CYS A 80 -26.41 8.17 15.84
N THR A 81 -26.54 8.46 17.14
CA THR A 81 -25.42 8.94 17.97
C THR A 81 -24.54 7.77 18.38
N GLY A 82 -23.24 8.02 18.60
CA GLY A 82 -22.36 6.94 18.97
C GLY A 82 -20.88 7.28 18.84
N ARG A 83 -20.01 6.32 19.13
CA ARG A 83 -18.56 6.48 19.03
C ARG A 83 -18.06 6.21 17.62
N LEU A 84 -17.12 7.03 17.15
CA LEU A 84 -16.50 6.91 15.85
C LEU A 84 -15.15 6.23 15.95
N PHE A 85 -14.92 5.24 15.09
CA PHE A 85 -13.69 4.46 15.00
C PHE A 85 -13.14 4.47 13.58
N ALA A 86 -11.86 4.15 13.41
CA ALA A 86 -11.33 3.87 12.08
C ALA A 86 -11.99 2.61 11.50
N ALA A 87 -12.55 2.71 10.28
CA ALA A 87 -13.11 1.57 9.56
C ALA A 87 -12.01 0.70 8.92
N LYS A 88 -10.99 0.37 9.69
CA LYS A 88 -9.79 -0.37 9.26
C LYS A 88 -9.34 -1.31 10.37
N ALA A 89 -8.52 -2.30 10.01
CA ALA A 89 -7.86 -3.16 10.97
C ALA A 89 -6.95 -2.33 11.92
N PRO A 90 -6.93 -2.62 13.24
CA PRO A 90 -6.34 -1.74 14.25
C PRO A 90 -4.81 -1.75 14.32
N GLY A 91 -4.15 -2.77 13.76
CA GLY A 91 -2.71 -2.99 13.95
C GLY A 91 -1.84 -1.83 13.47
N THR A 92 -2.18 -1.20 12.33
CA THR A 92 -1.44 -0.04 11.82
C THR A 92 -1.47 1.10 12.84
N SER A 93 -2.65 1.44 13.35
CA SER A 93 -2.81 2.52 14.35
C SER A 93 -2.11 2.22 15.66
N LEU A 94 -2.17 0.96 16.12
CA LEU A 94 -1.50 0.53 17.35
C LEU A 94 0.03 0.63 17.22
N ILE A 95 0.60 0.20 16.09
CA ILE A 95 2.04 0.34 15.82
C ILE A 95 2.45 1.82 15.73
N GLY A 96 1.58 2.66 15.20
CA GLY A 96 1.82 4.10 15.09
C GLY A 96 1.71 4.86 16.40
N ALA A 97 0.91 4.39 17.36
CA ALA A 97 0.65 5.11 18.62
C ALA A 97 1.92 5.47 19.40
N PRO A 98 2.92 4.58 19.59
CA PRO A 98 4.19 4.94 20.24
C PRO A 98 4.95 6.05 19.51
N VAL A 99 4.90 6.11 18.20
CA VAL A 99 5.56 7.16 17.40
C VAL A 99 4.89 8.51 17.66
N VAL A 100 3.56 8.55 17.69
CA VAL A 100 2.82 9.78 18.03
C VAL A 100 3.07 10.20 19.47
N ALA A 101 3.11 9.24 20.41
CA ALA A 101 3.46 9.50 21.81
C ALA A 101 4.87 10.09 21.95
N ALA A 102 5.85 9.59 21.20
CA ALA A 102 7.21 10.14 21.20
C ALA A 102 7.25 11.56 20.63
N LEU A 103 6.50 11.86 19.55
CA LEU A 103 6.40 13.22 19.01
C LEU A 103 5.80 14.20 20.03
N ARG A 104 4.85 13.74 20.84
CA ARG A 104 4.21 14.56 21.87
C ARG A 104 5.19 15.05 22.95
N LEU A 105 6.26 14.32 23.20
CA LEU A 105 7.33 14.76 24.11
C LEU A 105 8.04 16.02 23.59
N LEU A 106 7.94 16.31 22.29
CA LEU A 106 8.53 17.49 21.65
C LEU A 106 7.55 18.68 21.57
N GLY A 107 6.28 18.48 21.97
CA GLY A 107 5.24 19.51 21.95
C GLY A 107 3.94 19.05 21.27
N PRO A 108 3.01 19.99 20.97
CA PRO A 108 1.75 19.66 20.28
C PRO A 108 2.00 19.02 18.92
N VAL A 109 1.35 17.87 18.65
CA VAL A 109 1.59 17.08 17.45
C VAL A 109 0.83 17.67 16.27
N LYS A 110 1.54 18.23 15.29
CA LYS A 110 0.96 18.66 14.02
C LYS A 110 0.66 17.45 13.13
N LYS A 111 -0.47 17.49 12.39
CA LYS A 111 -0.89 16.42 11.47
C LYS A 111 0.20 16.03 10.47
N THR A 112 0.83 17.02 9.82
CA THR A 112 1.93 16.81 8.87
C THR A 112 3.14 16.11 9.49
N ALA A 113 3.54 16.51 10.72
CA ALA A 113 4.65 15.90 11.44
C ALA A 113 4.33 14.44 11.82
N ALA A 114 3.09 14.18 12.27
CA ALA A 114 2.64 12.81 12.57
C ALA A 114 2.71 11.92 11.34
N VAL A 115 2.14 12.36 10.20
CA VAL A 115 2.16 11.60 8.94
C VAL A 115 3.60 11.33 8.50
N PHE A 116 4.48 12.34 8.53
CA PHE A 116 5.88 12.19 8.16
C PHE A 116 6.60 11.14 9.03
N ALA A 117 6.51 11.26 10.35
CA ALA A 117 7.18 10.35 11.27
C ALA A 117 6.63 8.91 11.17
N LEU A 118 5.30 8.75 11.07
CA LEU A 118 4.66 7.46 10.93
C LEU A 118 5.06 6.76 9.63
N ARG A 119 5.13 7.48 8.51
CA ARG A 119 5.62 6.94 7.23
C ARG A 119 7.06 6.45 7.36
N TRP A 120 7.95 7.27 7.93
CA TRP A 120 9.35 6.89 8.07
C TRP A 120 9.54 5.70 9.01
N VAL A 121 9.02 5.78 10.22
CA VAL A 121 9.30 4.79 11.27
C VAL A 121 8.55 3.46 11.01
N CYS A 122 7.28 3.55 10.62
CA CYS A 122 6.44 2.35 10.55
C CYS A 122 6.40 1.71 9.15
N VAL A 123 6.81 2.42 8.09
CA VAL A 123 6.66 1.92 6.71
C VAL A 123 7.98 1.95 5.96
N ILE A 124 8.63 3.12 5.82
CA ILE A 124 9.82 3.27 4.99
C ILE A 124 10.97 2.43 5.55
N LEU A 125 11.37 2.65 6.80
CA LEU A 125 12.49 1.89 7.40
C LEU A 125 12.25 0.37 7.40
N PRO A 126 11.07 -0.14 7.80
CA PRO A 126 10.77 -1.57 7.66
C PRO A 126 10.82 -2.08 6.21
N SER A 127 10.33 -1.29 5.24
CA SER A 127 10.39 -1.67 3.82
C SER A 127 11.84 -1.79 3.34
N LEU A 128 12.70 -0.84 3.67
CA LEU A 128 14.13 -0.87 3.31
C LEU A 128 14.81 -2.12 3.90
N ALA A 129 14.58 -2.38 5.19
CA ALA A 129 15.14 -3.57 5.86
C ALA A 129 14.63 -4.87 5.23
N PHE A 130 13.34 -4.95 4.94
CA PHE A 130 12.72 -6.13 4.32
C PHE A 130 13.30 -6.43 2.94
N TRP A 131 13.43 -5.43 2.06
CA TRP A 131 13.99 -5.65 0.72
C TRP A 131 15.44 -6.13 0.76
N ILE A 132 16.23 -5.68 1.74
CA ILE A 132 17.59 -6.18 1.98
C ILE A 132 17.55 -7.66 2.42
N LEU A 133 16.66 -8.01 3.34
CA LEU A 133 16.50 -9.39 3.80
C LEU A 133 16.00 -10.31 2.68
N LEU A 134 15.03 -9.86 1.89
CA LEU A 134 14.50 -10.62 0.76
C LEU A 134 15.57 -10.88 -0.30
N ARG A 135 16.40 -9.88 -0.61
CA ARG A 135 17.56 -10.08 -1.51
C ARG A 135 18.53 -11.14 -0.96
N ARG A 136 18.82 -11.10 0.34
CA ARG A 136 19.68 -12.13 0.97
C ARG A 136 19.05 -13.51 0.84
N TRP A 137 17.76 -13.65 1.10
CA TRP A 137 17.04 -14.90 0.91
C TRP A 137 17.15 -15.39 -0.56
N MET A 138 17.00 -14.53 -1.55
CA MET A 138 17.16 -14.90 -2.97
C MET A 138 18.56 -15.45 -3.25
N LEU A 139 19.60 -14.79 -2.74
CA LEU A 139 20.99 -15.25 -2.89
C LEU A 139 21.23 -16.59 -2.21
N ASP A 140 20.79 -16.75 -0.95
CA ASP A 140 20.87 -18.00 -0.21
C ASP A 140 20.07 -19.13 -0.89
N SER A 141 19.07 -18.78 -1.69
CA SER A 141 18.28 -19.72 -2.52
C SER A 141 18.93 -20.06 -3.88
N GLY A 142 20.16 -19.61 -4.13
CA GLY A 142 20.90 -19.88 -5.36
C GLY A 142 20.52 -18.99 -6.55
N VAL A 143 19.80 -17.90 -6.32
CA VAL A 143 19.54 -16.90 -7.36
C VAL A 143 20.82 -16.11 -7.61
N SER A 144 21.18 -15.89 -8.88
CA SER A 144 22.37 -15.10 -9.22
C SER A 144 22.28 -13.65 -8.72
N GLU A 145 23.43 -13.03 -8.44
CA GLU A 145 23.51 -11.65 -7.97
C GLU A 145 22.70 -10.67 -8.85
N ALA A 146 22.82 -10.82 -10.17
CA ALA A 146 22.12 -9.99 -11.13
C ALA A 146 20.60 -10.18 -11.05
N ALA A 147 20.12 -11.42 -10.98
CA ALA A 147 18.70 -11.72 -10.88
C ALA A 147 18.13 -11.24 -9.53
N ALA A 148 18.85 -11.47 -8.42
CA ALA A 148 18.45 -11.02 -7.10
C ALA A 148 18.37 -9.49 -7.00
N LEU A 149 19.35 -8.76 -7.58
CA LEU A 149 19.34 -7.30 -7.63
C LEU A 149 18.15 -6.79 -8.44
N VAL A 150 17.95 -7.33 -9.65
CA VAL A 150 16.88 -6.90 -10.55
C VAL A 150 15.50 -7.19 -9.96
N SER A 151 15.29 -8.40 -9.38
CA SER A 151 14.03 -8.75 -8.70
C SER A 151 13.76 -7.85 -7.50
N THR A 152 14.79 -7.49 -6.74
CA THR A 152 14.67 -6.55 -5.61
C THR A 152 14.30 -5.15 -6.08
N LEU A 153 14.96 -4.61 -7.10
CA LEU A 153 14.66 -3.28 -7.62
C LEU A 153 13.28 -3.24 -8.28
N ALA A 154 12.92 -4.27 -9.06
CA ALA A 154 11.59 -4.39 -9.67
C ALA A 154 10.49 -4.45 -8.59
N GLY A 155 10.68 -5.26 -7.54
CA GLY A 155 9.75 -5.36 -6.43
C GLY A 155 9.66 -4.07 -5.62
N ALA A 156 10.79 -3.50 -5.22
CA ALA A 156 10.84 -2.33 -4.37
C ALA A 156 10.41 -1.03 -5.07
N LEU A 157 10.86 -0.81 -6.31
CA LEU A 157 10.70 0.46 -7.02
C LEU A 157 9.76 0.38 -8.22
N GLY A 158 9.67 -0.77 -8.88
CA GLY A 158 8.86 -0.98 -10.09
C GLY A 158 7.53 -1.67 -9.81
N SER A 159 6.89 -1.37 -8.68
CA SER A 159 5.63 -1.97 -8.26
C SER A 159 4.88 -1.09 -7.26
N LEU A 160 3.72 -1.58 -6.83
CA LEU A 160 2.89 -0.97 -5.79
C LEU A 160 3.64 -0.74 -4.46
N SER A 161 4.71 -1.51 -4.19
CA SER A 161 5.54 -1.32 -2.99
C SER A 161 6.14 0.07 -2.88
N LEU A 162 6.50 0.74 -3.99
CA LEU A 162 7.01 2.11 -3.92
C LEU A 162 5.91 3.07 -3.45
N THR A 163 4.76 3.05 -4.10
CA THR A 163 3.65 3.95 -3.78
C THR A 163 3.16 3.76 -2.34
N TYR A 164 2.84 2.51 -1.96
CA TYR A 164 2.29 2.22 -0.62
C TYR A 164 3.35 2.11 0.47
N GLY A 165 4.62 2.02 0.08
CA GLY A 165 5.76 2.16 0.99
C GLY A 165 6.05 3.60 1.39
N GLN A 166 5.40 4.58 0.75
CA GLN A 166 5.45 6.00 1.11
C GLN A 166 4.20 6.48 1.86
N MET A 167 3.31 5.56 2.27
CA MET A 167 2.05 5.87 2.95
C MET A 167 1.94 5.10 4.26
N PHE A 168 1.41 5.74 5.29
CA PHE A 168 1.04 5.05 6.54
C PHE A 168 -0.31 4.33 6.36
N ALA A 169 -0.27 3.28 5.52
CA ALA A 169 -1.40 2.43 5.18
C ALA A 169 -1.06 0.96 5.44
N GLY A 170 -2.06 0.13 5.73
CA GLY A 170 -1.85 -1.28 6.08
C GLY A 170 -1.26 -2.13 4.96
N HIS A 171 -1.50 -1.77 3.70
CA HIS A 171 -1.17 -2.60 2.52
C HIS A 171 0.31 -3.00 2.42
N GLN A 172 1.23 -2.02 2.48
CA GLN A 172 2.66 -2.32 2.45
C GLN A 172 3.11 -3.02 3.74
N MET A 173 2.62 -2.58 4.90
CA MET A 173 2.98 -3.21 6.17
C MET A 173 2.53 -4.69 6.21
N ALA A 174 1.34 -5.01 5.68
CA ALA A 174 0.87 -6.39 5.54
C ALA A 174 1.72 -7.21 4.55
N ALA A 175 2.18 -6.58 3.46
CA ALA A 175 3.13 -7.19 2.53
C ALA A 175 4.43 -7.60 3.24
N LEU A 176 4.98 -6.70 4.07
CA LEU A 176 6.19 -6.95 4.86
C LEU A 176 5.97 -8.05 5.89
N ALA A 177 4.84 -8.02 6.59
CA ALA A 177 4.50 -9.03 7.60
C ALA A 177 4.34 -10.44 6.98
N LEU A 178 3.58 -10.58 5.88
CA LEU A 178 3.46 -11.86 5.17
C LEU A 178 4.81 -12.34 4.60
N GLY A 179 5.61 -11.42 4.06
CA GLY A 179 6.97 -11.74 3.61
C GLY A 179 7.85 -12.22 4.75
N ALA A 180 7.81 -11.58 5.92
CA ALA A 180 8.53 -12.00 7.12
C ALA A 180 8.03 -13.35 7.67
N ALA A 181 6.71 -13.62 7.59
CA ALA A 181 6.12 -14.91 7.90
C ALA A 181 6.70 -16.00 6.99
N PHE A 182 6.76 -15.76 5.68
CA PHE A 182 7.38 -16.67 4.71
C PHE A 182 8.86 -16.93 5.05
N LEU A 183 9.66 -15.90 5.29
CA LEU A 183 11.05 -16.03 5.65
C LEU A 183 11.23 -16.82 6.96
N SER A 184 10.34 -16.63 7.94
CA SER A 184 10.36 -17.38 9.21
C SER A 184 10.06 -18.87 9.03
N ALA A 185 9.31 -19.23 7.99
CA ALA A 185 8.94 -20.62 7.70
C ALA A 185 9.93 -21.34 6.78
N PHE A 186 10.51 -20.61 5.78
CA PHE A 186 11.16 -21.22 4.62
C PHE A 186 12.61 -20.76 4.40
N TRP A 187 13.13 -19.85 5.23
CA TRP A 187 14.52 -19.42 5.16
C TRP A 187 15.31 -19.87 6.41
N ARG A 188 16.44 -20.58 6.21
CA ARG A 188 17.29 -21.10 7.29
C ARG A 188 16.49 -22.00 8.24
N ASP A 189 16.52 -21.71 9.55
CA ASP A 189 15.81 -22.47 10.57
C ASP A 189 14.33 -22.13 10.61
N PHE A 190 13.49 -23.16 10.79
CA PHE A 190 12.06 -22.96 11.01
C PHE A 190 11.78 -22.29 12.35
N ARG A 191 11.14 -21.13 12.31
CA ARG A 191 10.83 -20.28 13.46
C ARG A 191 9.33 -20.15 13.66
N PRO A 192 8.66 -21.17 14.22
CA PRO A 192 7.20 -21.23 14.25
C PRO A 192 6.53 -20.07 15.04
N PHE A 193 7.15 -19.61 16.14
CA PHE A 193 6.66 -18.44 16.88
C PHE A 193 6.57 -17.19 15.98
N TRP A 194 7.65 -16.87 15.28
CA TRP A 194 7.69 -15.71 14.40
C TRP A 194 6.78 -15.85 13.17
N LEU A 195 6.62 -17.09 12.65
CA LEU A 195 5.63 -17.35 11.61
C LEU A 195 4.23 -16.96 12.11
N GLY A 196 3.80 -17.45 13.27
CA GLY A 196 2.51 -17.14 13.86
C GLY A 196 2.34 -15.64 14.15
N PHE A 197 3.37 -15.02 14.73
CA PHE A 197 3.38 -13.60 15.03
C PHE A 197 3.17 -12.73 13.79
N PHE A 198 3.93 -12.97 12.73
CA PHE A 198 3.83 -12.18 11.50
C PHE A 198 2.58 -12.50 10.68
N CYS A 199 2.08 -13.73 10.70
CA CYS A 199 0.78 -14.09 10.10
C CYS A 199 -0.37 -13.32 10.76
N ALA A 200 -0.44 -13.33 12.09
CA ALA A 200 -1.49 -12.64 12.82
C ALA A 200 -1.32 -11.10 12.75
N LEU A 201 -0.08 -10.60 12.75
CA LEU A 201 0.21 -9.19 12.48
C LEU A 201 -0.33 -8.77 11.11
N ALA A 202 -0.11 -9.53 10.05
CA ALA A 202 -0.62 -9.21 8.72
C ALA A 202 -2.15 -9.06 8.71
N VAL A 203 -2.85 -9.91 9.43
CA VAL A 203 -4.33 -9.81 9.60
C VAL A 203 -4.72 -8.58 10.40
N ALA A 204 -3.98 -8.27 11.47
CA ALA A 204 -4.20 -7.07 12.27
C ALA A 204 -3.91 -5.76 11.51
N LEU A 205 -3.08 -5.82 10.45
CA LEU A 205 -2.80 -4.69 9.55
C LEU A 205 -3.86 -4.56 8.45
N GLU A 206 -4.27 -5.68 7.86
CA GLU A 206 -5.28 -5.76 6.79
C GLU A 206 -6.02 -7.11 6.88
N TYR A 207 -7.32 -7.10 7.16
CA TYR A 207 -8.13 -8.34 7.29
C TYR A 207 -8.04 -9.28 6.08
N PRO A 208 -7.99 -8.79 4.82
CA PRO A 208 -7.83 -9.67 3.65
C PRO A 208 -6.53 -10.49 3.64
N SER A 209 -5.61 -10.26 4.56
CA SER A 209 -4.39 -11.07 4.69
C SER A 209 -4.63 -12.43 5.36
N ALA A 210 -5.81 -12.67 5.96
CA ALA A 210 -6.08 -13.91 6.69
C ALA A 210 -5.94 -15.19 5.85
N PRO A 211 -6.48 -15.29 4.62
CA PRO A 211 -6.27 -16.50 3.82
C PRO A 211 -4.81 -16.68 3.37
N ALA A 212 -4.09 -15.60 3.07
CA ALA A 212 -2.67 -15.68 2.75
C ALA A 212 -1.84 -16.17 3.96
N ALA A 213 -2.14 -15.68 5.16
CA ALA A 213 -1.55 -16.14 6.41
C ALA A 213 -1.84 -17.64 6.66
N ALA A 214 -3.08 -18.09 6.40
CA ALA A 214 -3.46 -19.50 6.50
C ALA A 214 -2.69 -20.38 5.49
N ILE A 215 -2.50 -19.92 4.24
CA ILE A 215 -1.69 -20.61 3.23
C ILE A 215 -0.26 -20.81 3.76
N LEU A 216 0.37 -19.76 4.29
CA LEU A 216 1.75 -19.83 4.81
C LEU A 216 1.87 -20.77 6.01
N ALA A 217 0.96 -20.65 6.98
CA ALA A 217 0.95 -21.49 8.17
C ALA A 217 0.72 -22.97 7.82
N SER A 218 -0.25 -23.24 6.94
CA SER A 218 -0.56 -24.62 6.49
C SER A 218 0.61 -25.24 5.71
N ALA A 219 1.22 -24.49 4.79
CA ALA A 219 2.39 -24.95 4.04
C ALA A 219 3.58 -25.25 4.96
N ALA A 220 3.82 -24.42 5.98
CA ALA A 220 4.87 -24.63 6.95
C ALA A 220 4.60 -25.86 7.83
N LEU A 221 3.38 -26.04 8.32
CA LEU A 221 2.99 -27.23 9.08
C LEU A 221 3.11 -28.50 8.25
N PHE A 222 2.70 -28.46 6.97
CA PHE A 222 2.85 -29.59 6.06
C PHE A 222 4.33 -29.94 5.83
N ARG A 223 5.20 -28.94 5.71
CA ARG A 223 6.65 -29.13 5.52
C ARG A 223 7.34 -29.69 6.77
N HIS A 224 7.08 -29.09 7.92
CA HIS A 224 7.83 -29.33 9.16
C HIS A 224 7.15 -30.33 10.11
N ARG A 225 5.84 -30.57 9.93
CA ARG A 225 4.99 -31.48 10.73
C ARG A 225 5.05 -31.24 12.25
N ARG A 226 5.52 -30.08 12.66
CA ARG A 226 5.68 -29.68 14.07
C ARG A 226 5.56 -28.16 14.18
N GLY A 227 5.42 -27.67 15.41
CA GLY A 227 5.42 -26.23 15.69
C GLY A 227 4.05 -25.58 15.75
N ALA A 228 2.94 -26.32 15.58
CA ALA A 228 1.58 -25.77 15.61
C ALA A 228 1.30 -24.96 16.90
N LEU A 229 1.72 -25.47 18.06
CA LEU A 229 1.59 -24.76 19.33
C LEU A 229 2.33 -23.41 19.32
N TRP A 230 3.58 -23.40 18.84
CA TRP A 230 4.37 -22.18 18.79
C TRP A 230 3.85 -21.17 17.76
N ILE A 231 3.25 -21.64 16.65
CA ILE A 231 2.54 -20.77 15.70
C ILE A 231 1.34 -20.10 16.40
N ALA A 232 0.54 -20.88 17.14
CA ALA A 232 -0.59 -20.35 17.89
C ALA A 232 -0.14 -19.36 18.97
N VAL A 233 0.89 -19.68 19.75
CA VAL A 233 1.47 -18.78 20.77
C VAL A 233 1.99 -17.49 20.13
N GLY A 234 2.66 -17.57 19.00
CA GLY A 234 3.14 -16.39 18.28
C GLY A 234 2.00 -15.50 17.75
N ALA A 235 0.89 -16.12 17.34
CA ALA A 235 -0.28 -15.38 16.85
C ALA A 235 -1.07 -14.67 17.97
N LEU A 236 -1.02 -15.19 19.18
CA LEU A 236 -1.85 -14.77 20.31
C LEU A 236 -1.85 -13.26 20.58
N PRO A 237 -0.70 -12.54 20.58
CA PRO A 237 -0.69 -11.09 20.84
C PRO A 237 -1.61 -10.31 19.89
N TRP A 238 -1.53 -10.60 18.59
CA TRP A 238 -2.32 -9.88 17.59
C TRP A 238 -3.77 -10.32 17.53
N VAL A 239 -4.04 -11.60 17.79
CA VAL A 239 -5.41 -12.10 17.97
C VAL A 239 -6.07 -11.45 19.17
N ALA A 240 -5.35 -11.30 20.28
CA ALA A 240 -5.83 -10.58 21.47
C ALA A 240 -6.12 -9.10 21.18
N VAL A 241 -5.24 -8.42 20.43
CA VAL A 241 -5.46 -7.02 20.00
C VAL A 241 -6.73 -6.90 19.14
N LEU A 242 -6.90 -7.79 18.16
CA LEU A 242 -8.09 -7.81 17.31
C LEU A 242 -9.36 -8.04 18.12
N ALA A 243 -9.36 -9.06 18.99
CA ALA A 243 -10.49 -9.38 19.83
C ALA A 243 -10.83 -8.23 20.80
N GLN A 244 -9.82 -7.62 21.42
CA GLN A 244 -9.98 -6.48 22.33
C GLN A 244 -10.54 -5.25 21.61
N PHE A 245 -10.02 -4.93 20.43
CA PHE A 245 -10.52 -3.81 19.62
C PHE A 245 -11.98 -4.03 19.23
N HIS A 246 -12.30 -5.18 18.64
CA HIS A 246 -13.66 -5.49 18.20
C HIS A 246 -14.64 -5.52 19.38
N TRP A 247 -14.24 -6.12 20.48
CA TRP A 247 -15.08 -6.18 21.69
C TRP A 247 -15.35 -4.78 22.25
N SER A 248 -14.30 -3.97 22.42
CA SER A 248 -14.43 -2.64 23.03
C SER A 248 -15.12 -1.62 22.12
N ALA A 249 -15.01 -1.78 20.80
CA ALA A 249 -15.65 -0.90 19.84
C ALA A 249 -17.09 -1.30 19.50
N PHE A 250 -17.31 -2.61 19.28
CA PHE A 250 -18.54 -3.13 18.67
C PHE A 250 -19.24 -4.23 19.50
N GLY A 251 -18.78 -4.50 20.71
CA GLY A 251 -19.43 -5.41 21.66
C GLY A 251 -19.22 -6.91 21.42
N ALA A 252 -18.49 -7.32 20.36
CA ALA A 252 -18.19 -8.72 20.09
C ALA A 252 -16.84 -8.90 19.41
N PRO A 253 -16.04 -9.94 19.74
CA PRO A 253 -14.69 -10.10 19.21
C PRO A 253 -14.63 -10.43 17.72
N TRP A 254 -15.73 -10.81 17.11
CA TRP A 254 -15.89 -11.10 15.67
C TRP A 254 -16.57 -9.96 14.90
N SER A 255 -17.05 -8.90 15.57
CA SER A 255 -17.73 -7.77 14.93
C SER A 255 -16.69 -6.79 14.39
N THR A 256 -16.48 -6.83 13.08
CA THR A 256 -15.48 -5.97 12.42
C THR A 256 -16.03 -4.58 12.13
N PRO A 257 -15.17 -3.55 11.96
CA PRO A 257 -15.59 -2.20 11.56
C PRO A 257 -16.43 -2.15 10.28
N TYR A 258 -16.28 -3.15 9.41
CA TYR A 258 -17.03 -3.22 8.15
C TYR A 258 -18.53 -3.48 8.32
N ALA A 259 -18.92 -4.07 9.44
CA ALA A 259 -20.34 -4.20 9.79
C ALA A 259 -20.97 -2.90 10.30
N HIS A 260 -20.15 -1.87 10.58
CA HIS A 260 -20.56 -0.61 11.23
C HIS A 260 -20.12 0.62 10.41
N LEU A 261 -20.07 0.51 9.09
CA LEU A 261 -19.63 1.62 8.24
C LEU A 261 -20.56 2.81 8.36
N GLU A 262 -19.97 3.96 8.65
CA GLU A 262 -20.69 5.23 8.77
C GLU A 262 -21.20 5.70 7.40
N ASN A 263 -20.47 5.44 6.32
CA ASN A 263 -20.86 5.83 4.96
C ASN A 263 -21.77 4.76 4.33
N PRO A 264 -23.05 5.08 4.06
CA PRO A 264 -24.02 4.11 3.54
C PRO A 264 -23.68 3.65 2.10
N ALA A 265 -22.92 4.40 1.33
CA ALA A 265 -22.47 3.96 0.01
C ALA A 265 -21.48 2.79 0.14
N PHE A 266 -20.50 2.91 1.03
CA PHE A 266 -19.55 1.83 1.29
C PHE A 266 -20.22 0.60 1.90
N ALA A 267 -21.19 0.81 2.79
CA ALA A 267 -21.98 -0.29 3.37
C ALA A 267 -22.74 -1.07 2.29
N ARG A 268 -23.36 -0.37 1.34
CA ARG A 268 -24.04 -1.01 0.19
C ARG A 268 -23.09 -1.77 -0.72
N ASP A 269 -21.90 -1.21 -0.96
CA ASP A 269 -20.90 -1.82 -1.86
C ASP A 269 -20.34 -3.13 -1.30
N ILE A 270 -20.23 -3.28 0.03
CA ILE A 270 -19.73 -4.52 0.66
C ILE A 270 -20.84 -5.50 1.09
N ALA A 271 -22.12 -5.11 0.98
CA ALA A 271 -23.25 -5.98 1.33
C ALA A 271 -23.37 -7.25 0.48
N PRO A 272 -23.04 -7.26 -0.85
CA PRO A 272 -23.16 -8.46 -1.66
C PRO A 272 -22.18 -9.56 -1.25
N GLY A 273 -22.66 -10.80 -1.15
CA GLY A 273 -21.86 -11.97 -0.84
C GLY A 273 -21.29 -11.97 0.58
N PHE A 274 -20.10 -12.55 0.76
CA PHE A 274 -19.38 -12.53 2.04
C PHE A 274 -18.38 -11.37 2.06
N MET A 275 -18.68 -10.31 2.84
CA MET A 275 -17.84 -9.11 2.97
C MET A 275 -17.45 -8.49 1.61
N GLY A 276 -18.39 -8.41 0.68
CA GLY A 276 -18.16 -7.88 -0.66
C GLY A 276 -17.53 -8.85 -1.67
N ILE A 277 -17.29 -10.10 -1.31
CA ILE A 277 -16.83 -11.13 -2.25
C ILE A 277 -18.01 -11.62 -3.08
N SER A 278 -17.91 -11.52 -4.39
CA SER A 278 -18.93 -11.90 -5.36
C SER A 278 -18.29 -12.55 -6.59
N ALA A 279 -19.11 -12.98 -7.56
CA ALA A 279 -18.58 -13.56 -8.80
C ALA A 279 -17.68 -12.57 -9.55
N PRO A 280 -16.58 -13.04 -10.18
CA PRO A 280 -15.73 -12.20 -11.00
C PRO A 280 -16.51 -11.68 -12.22
N SER A 281 -16.15 -10.47 -12.69
CA SER A 281 -16.66 -9.91 -13.93
C SER A 281 -15.50 -9.56 -14.86
N TRP A 282 -15.76 -9.49 -16.17
CA TRP A 282 -14.74 -9.08 -17.14
C TRP A 282 -14.22 -7.67 -16.86
N GLU A 283 -15.08 -6.76 -16.42
CA GLU A 283 -14.69 -5.40 -16.03
C GLU A 283 -13.66 -5.42 -14.89
N ARG A 284 -13.86 -6.26 -13.86
CA ARG A 284 -12.93 -6.40 -12.74
C ARG A 284 -11.61 -7.02 -13.18
N VAL A 285 -11.65 -8.03 -14.04
CA VAL A 285 -10.44 -8.68 -14.58
C VAL A 285 -9.65 -7.69 -15.41
N TYR A 286 -10.27 -7.06 -16.42
CA TYR A 286 -9.59 -6.08 -17.27
C TYR A 286 -9.10 -4.89 -16.45
N GLY A 287 -9.97 -4.31 -15.63
CA GLY A 287 -9.66 -3.13 -14.82
C GLY A 287 -8.50 -3.37 -13.86
N SER A 288 -8.50 -4.51 -13.16
CA SER A 288 -7.48 -4.81 -12.15
C SER A 288 -6.14 -5.29 -12.73
N LEU A 289 -6.14 -5.87 -13.93
CA LEU A 289 -4.92 -6.46 -14.49
C LEU A 289 -4.31 -5.63 -15.62
N PHE A 290 -5.13 -4.98 -16.45
CA PHE A 290 -4.66 -4.41 -17.72
C PHE A 290 -4.93 -2.92 -17.90
N SER A 291 -5.93 -2.33 -17.23
CA SER A 291 -6.28 -0.93 -17.44
C SER A 291 -5.13 0.03 -17.09
N PRO A 292 -4.97 1.14 -17.81
CA PRO A 292 -3.95 2.13 -17.48
C PRO A 292 -4.14 2.76 -16.08
N TRP A 293 -5.41 2.88 -15.64
CA TRP A 293 -5.72 3.47 -14.34
C TRP A 293 -5.35 2.57 -13.17
N LEU A 294 -5.74 1.28 -13.21
CA LEU A 294 -5.63 0.38 -12.05
C LEU A 294 -4.77 -0.87 -12.34
N GLY A 295 -4.54 -1.24 -13.60
CA GLY A 295 -4.02 -2.55 -13.99
C GLY A 295 -2.66 -2.91 -13.37
N LEU A 296 -2.57 -4.07 -12.76
CA LEU A 296 -1.33 -4.59 -12.17
C LEU A 296 -0.21 -4.66 -13.21
N PHE A 297 -0.50 -5.14 -14.42
CA PHE A 297 0.50 -5.28 -15.48
C PHE A 297 0.85 -3.96 -16.16
N PHE A 298 0.03 -2.93 -16.00
CA PHE A 298 0.37 -1.57 -16.40
C PHE A 298 1.39 -0.96 -15.43
N TRP A 299 1.16 -1.07 -14.13
CA TRP A 299 2.01 -0.44 -13.11
C TRP A 299 3.24 -1.27 -12.74
N ALA A 300 3.13 -2.60 -12.78
CA ALA A 300 4.20 -3.53 -12.46
C ALA A 300 4.29 -4.66 -13.51
N PRO A 301 4.65 -4.35 -14.76
CA PRO A 301 4.56 -5.30 -15.88
C PRO A 301 5.42 -6.56 -15.69
N TRP A 302 6.49 -6.50 -14.92
CA TRP A 302 7.32 -7.65 -14.59
C TRP A 302 6.57 -8.74 -13.81
N THR A 303 5.48 -8.39 -13.13
CA THR A 303 4.64 -9.38 -12.41
C THR A 303 3.96 -10.36 -13.36
N ALA A 304 3.80 -10.03 -14.65
CA ALA A 304 3.29 -10.95 -15.65
C ALA A 304 4.17 -12.22 -15.81
N LEU A 305 5.47 -12.14 -15.48
CA LEU A 305 6.37 -13.30 -15.49
C LEU A 305 5.96 -14.39 -14.48
N VAL A 306 5.18 -14.05 -13.47
CA VAL A 306 4.60 -15.01 -12.52
C VAL A 306 3.76 -16.06 -13.24
N LEU A 307 3.06 -15.69 -14.33
CA LEU A 307 2.25 -16.61 -15.11
C LEU A 307 3.07 -17.72 -15.79
N LEU A 308 4.35 -17.48 -16.00
CA LEU A 308 5.30 -18.45 -16.57
C LEU A 308 6.00 -19.28 -15.49
N ALA A 309 6.06 -18.78 -14.26
CA ALA A 309 6.83 -19.38 -13.17
C ALA A 309 6.45 -20.85 -12.85
N PRO A 310 5.17 -21.29 -12.91
CA PRO A 310 4.80 -22.67 -12.60
C PRO A 310 5.53 -23.74 -13.42
N ARG A 311 6.07 -23.38 -14.58
CA ARG A 311 6.83 -24.31 -15.45
C ARG A 311 8.17 -24.72 -14.85
N TRP A 312 8.73 -23.92 -13.94
CA TRP A 312 10.07 -24.12 -13.39
C TRP A 312 10.09 -24.34 -11.87
N LEU A 313 9.02 -23.92 -11.16
CA LEU A 313 8.97 -24.02 -9.71
C LEU A 313 8.51 -25.41 -9.25
N ARG A 314 9.06 -25.89 -8.13
CA ARG A 314 8.78 -27.20 -7.57
C ARG A 314 8.26 -27.10 -6.14
N ARG A 315 7.24 -27.91 -5.81
CA ARG A 315 6.70 -28.13 -4.46
C ARG A 315 6.63 -26.87 -3.59
N PHE A 316 7.57 -26.66 -2.66
CA PHE A 316 7.51 -25.53 -1.72
C PHE A 316 7.84 -24.18 -2.35
N ASP A 317 8.49 -24.15 -3.50
CA ASP A 317 8.66 -22.93 -4.29
C ASP A 317 7.31 -22.47 -4.89
N LEU A 318 6.27 -23.31 -4.87
CA LEU A 318 4.91 -22.96 -5.26
C LEU A 318 4.14 -22.14 -4.18
N VAL A 319 4.62 -22.09 -2.94
CA VAL A 319 3.94 -21.35 -1.86
C VAL A 319 3.76 -19.86 -2.22
N PRO A 320 4.77 -19.15 -2.74
CA PRO A 320 4.57 -17.80 -3.24
C PRO A 320 3.46 -17.68 -4.29
N LEU A 321 3.34 -18.66 -5.20
CA LEU A 321 2.30 -18.66 -6.23
C LEU A 321 0.90 -18.85 -5.65
N ALA A 322 0.75 -19.65 -4.59
CA ALA A 322 -0.53 -19.82 -3.91
C ALA A 322 -1.00 -18.52 -3.25
N VAL A 323 -0.09 -17.77 -2.64
CA VAL A 323 -0.38 -16.43 -2.08
C VAL A 323 -0.76 -15.44 -3.18
N ILE A 324 -0.04 -15.44 -4.31
CA ILE A 324 -0.33 -14.58 -5.46
C ILE A 324 -1.70 -14.91 -6.03
N ALA A 325 -1.99 -16.20 -6.26
CA ALA A 325 -3.26 -16.66 -6.80
C ALA A 325 -4.43 -16.21 -5.90
N TYR A 326 -4.29 -16.33 -4.58
CA TYR A 326 -5.28 -15.83 -3.64
C TYR A 326 -5.54 -14.33 -3.84
N TYR A 327 -4.51 -13.49 -3.86
CA TYR A 327 -4.70 -12.05 -4.00
C TYR A 327 -5.27 -11.65 -5.36
N LEU A 328 -4.92 -12.34 -6.44
CA LEU A 328 -5.51 -12.09 -7.75
C LEU A 328 -7.00 -12.47 -7.77
N VAL A 329 -7.37 -13.62 -7.21
CA VAL A 329 -8.77 -14.03 -7.06
C VAL A 329 -9.53 -13.04 -6.20
N PHE A 330 -8.98 -12.66 -5.03
CA PHE A 330 -9.57 -11.64 -4.16
C PHE A 330 -9.86 -10.34 -4.92
N GLN A 331 -8.89 -9.84 -5.67
CA GLN A 331 -9.02 -8.56 -6.38
C GLN A 331 -10.15 -8.57 -7.42
N ILE A 332 -10.28 -9.65 -8.18
CA ILE A 332 -11.29 -9.75 -9.25
C ILE A 332 -12.68 -10.16 -8.74
N THR A 333 -12.80 -10.61 -7.49
CA THR A 333 -14.07 -10.99 -6.88
C THR A 333 -14.59 -9.96 -5.87
N HIS A 334 -13.75 -9.03 -5.40
CA HIS A 334 -14.14 -8.05 -4.41
C HIS A 334 -14.95 -6.89 -5.01
N ALA A 335 -16.07 -6.54 -4.38
CA ALA A 335 -16.97 -5.48 -4.86
C ALA A 335 -16.29 -4.10 -4.95
N LEU A 336 -15.45 -3.76 -3.95
CA LEU A 336 -14.68 -2.52 -3.92
C LEU A 336 -13.33 -2.63 -4.68
N TRP A 337 -13.27 -3.42 -5.75
CA TRP A 337 -12.05 -3.66 -6.53
C TRP A 337 -11.36 -2.38 -7.03
N ARG A 338 -12.13 -1.32 -7.29
CA ARG A 338 -11.61 0.00 -7.69
C ARG A 338 -10.84 0.69 -6.57
N SER A 339 -11.07 0.32 -5.31
CA SER A 339 -10.29 0.77 -4.14
C SER A 339 -10.32 2.29 -3.87
N GLY A 340 -11.20 3.07 -4.48
CA GLY A 340 -11.19 4.53 -4.40
C GLY A 340 -9.97 5.15 -5.08
N TRP A 341 -9.49 6.28 -4.58
CA TRP A 341 -8.28 6.91 -5.12
C TRP A 341 -7.04 6.05 -4.87
N THR A 342 -6.35 5.66 -5.94
CA THR A 342 -5.26 4.68 -5.88
C THR A 342 -4.30 4.84 -7.06
N VAL A 343 -3.07 4.35 -6.89
CA VAL A 343 -2.13 4.03 -7.96
C VAL A 343 -2.08 2.51 -8.05
N GLY A 344 -2.63 1.95 -9.11
CA GLY A 344 -2.74 0.50 -9.25
C GLY A 344 -3.68 -0.16 -8.23
N PRO A 345 -3.82 -1.49 -8.26
CA PRO A 345 -4.76 -2.25 -7.43
C PRO A 345 -4.22 -2.45 -6.00
N ARG A 346 -4.39 -1.46 -5.13
CA ARG A 346 -3.73 -1.38 -3.81
C ARG A 346 -3.98 -2.58 -2.90
N TYR A 347 -5.15 -3.21 -2.97
CA TYR A 347 -5.49 -4.35 -2.11
C TYR A 347 -4.60 -5.57 -2.32
N ILE A 348 -3.96 -5.65 -3.48
CA ILE A 348 -3.04 -6.75 -3.80
C ILE A 348 -1.55 -6.38 -3.64
N THR A 349 -1.23 -5.23 -3.04
CA THR A 349 0.15 -4.89 -2.67
C THR A 349 0.87 -6.03 -1.93
N PRO A 350 0.20 -6.80 -1.04
CA PRO A 350 0.86 -7.91 -0.36
C PRO A 350 1.35 -9.06 -1.26
N LEU A 351 0.89 -9.16 -2.52
CA LEU A 351 1.45 -10.14 -3.45
C LEU A 351 2.86 -9.80 -3.94
N VAL A 352 3.27 -8.53 -3.87
CA VAL A 352 4.52 -8.05 -4.52
C VAL A 352 5.77 -8.78 -4.02
N PRO A 353 6.02 -8.96 -2.72
CA PRO A 353 7.15 -9.76 -2.24
C PRO A 353 7.16 -11.18 -2.81
N PHE A 354 6.00 -11.82 -2.88
CA PHE A 354 5.85 -13.19 -3.39
C PHE A 354 6.05 -13.26 -4.90
N ALA A 355 5.61 -12.24 -5.65
CA ALA A 355 5.91 -12.13 -7.07
C ALA A 355 7.42 -11.98 -7.32
N ALA A 356 8.12 -11.16 -6.52
CA ALA A 356 9.57 -11.02 -6.60
C ALA A 356 10.29 -12.34 -6.29
N MET A 357 9.83 -13.10 -5.28
CA MET A 357 10.34 -14.43 -4.96
C MET A 357 10.14 -15.40 -6.12
N ALA A 358 8.90 -15.53 -6.62
CA ALA A 358 8.55 -16.48 -7.67
C ALA A 358 9.32 -16.19 -8.97
N VAL A 359 9.40 -14.92 -9.38
CA VAL A 359 10.13 -14.52 -10.58
C VAL A 359 11.64 -14.72 -10.42
N ALA A 360 12.23 -14.40 -9.26
CA ALA A 360 13.64 -14.65 -8.99
C ALA A 360 13.99 -16.14 -9.09
N LEU A 361 13.16 -17.01 -8.50
CA LEU A 361 13.32 -18.46 -8.60
C LEU A 361 13.12 -18.97 -10.04
N ALA A 362 12.15 -18.43 -10.79
CA ALA A 362 11.95 -18.78 -12.19
C ALA A 362 13.16 -18.38 -13.06
N VAL A 363 13.76 -17.22 -12.80
CA VAL A 363 15.01 -16.79 -13.47
C VAL A 363 16.20 -17.67 -13.08
N ARG A 364 16.27 -18.15 -11.84
CA ARG A 364 17.30 -19.13 -11.42
C ARG A 364 17.23 -20.39 -12.30
N GLU A 365 16.03 -20.93 -12.50
CA GLU A 365 15.82 -22.14 -13.32
C GLU A 365 15.91 -21.85 -14.84
N SER A 366 15.58 -20.64 -15.26
CA SER A 366 15.63 -20.21 -16.67
C SER A 366 16.28 -18.84 -16.84
N PRO A 367 17.61 -18.74 -16.88
CA PRO A 367 18.34 -17.47 -17.01
C PRO A 367 17.97 -16.63 -18.25
N ARG A 368 17.37 -17.26 -19.26
CA ARG A 368 16.85 -16.58 -20.46
C ARG A 368 15.74 -15.56 -20.14
N LEU A 369 15.06 -15.68 -18.98
CA LEU A 369 14.08 -14.72 -18.52
C LEU A 369 14.69 -13.43 -17.98
N LEU A 370 15.98 -13.41 -17.64
CA LEU A 370 16.62 -12.26 -17.01
C LEU A 370 16.55 -10.97 -17.85
N PRO A 371 16.81 -10.98 -19.18
CA PRO A 371 16.65 -9.78 -19.99
C PRO A 371 15.22 -9.24 -20.01
N VAL A 372 14.22 -10.15 -20.02
CA VAL A 372 12.79 -9.78 -19.97
C VAL A 372 12.45 -9.14 -18.62
N LEU A 373 12.85 -9.78 -17.51
CA LEU A 373 12.67 -9.21 -16.17
C LEU A 373 13.33 -7.83 -16.03
N ARG A 374 14.52 -7.64 -16.58
CA ARG A 374 15.24 -6.37 -16.60
C ARG A 374 14.44 -5.26 -17.30
N GLY A 375 13.93 -5.54 -18.51
CA GLY A 375 13.17 -4.58 -19.29
C GLY A 375 11.82 -4.23 -18.65
N LEU A 376 11.03 -5.25 -18.29
CA LEU A 376 9.74 -5.07 -17.64
C LEU A 376 9.88 -4.43 -16.24
N GLY A 377 10.92 -4.79 -15.49
CA GLY A 377 11.20 -4.18 -14.20
C GLY A 377 11.57 -2.71 -14.31
N ALA A 378 12.43 -2.35 -15.27
CA ALA A 378 12.83 -0.96 -15.52
C ALA A 378 11.64 -0.10 -15.94
N SER A 379 10.74 -0.61 -16.81
CA SER A 379 9.51 0.12 -17.18
C SER A 379 8.57 0.32 -15.98
N GLY A 380 8.45 -0.68 -15.08
CA GLY A 380 7.73 -0.54 -13.82
C GLY A 380 8.33 0.56 -12.92
N VAL A 381 9.67 0.61 -12.79
CA VAL A 381 10.37 1.68 -12.03
C VAL A 381 10.04 3.06 -12.58
N VAL A 382 10.00 3.21 -13.90
CA VAL A 382 9.62 4.49 -14.53
C VAL A 382 8.15 4.81 -14.24
N ALA A 383 7.24 3.89 -14.48
CA ALA A 383 5.79 4.14 -14.33
C ALA A 383 5.40 4.45 -12.88
N THR A 384 5.72 3.54 -11.94
CA THR A 384 5.35 3.73 -10.53
C THR A 384 6.15 4.86 -9.89
N GLY A 385 7.42 5.03 -10.26
CA GLY A 385 8.26 6.10 -9.73
C GLY A 385 7.77 7.48 -10.14
N VAL A 386 7.47 7.69 -11.41
CA VAL A 386 6.97 8.99 -11.89
C VAL A 386 5.59 9.30 -11.34
N ALA A 387 4.70 8.29 -11.25
CA ALA A 387 3.38 8.46 -10.64
C ALA A 387 3.48 8.81 -9.15
N SER A 388 4.27 8.06 -8.39
CA SER A 388 4.44 8.27 -6.93
C SER A 388 5.13 9.60 -6.59
N ALA A 389 5.83 10.20 -7.55
CA ALA A 389 6.44 11.53 -7.39
C ALA A 389 5.40 12.66 -7.27
N VAL A 390 4.20 12.45 -7.79
CA VAL A 390 3.18 13.52 -7.89
C VAL A 390 1.99 13.25 -6.99
N CYS A 391 1.46 12.04 -7.03
CA CYS A 391 0.25 11.70 -6.30
C CYS A 391 0.29 10.21 -5.91
N GLN A 392 -0.24 9.90 -4.72
CA GLN A 392 -0.34 8.53 -4.22
C GLN A 392 -1.73 7.90 -4.50
N GLY A 393 -2.57 8.58 -5.23
CA GLY A 393 -3.88 8.09 -5.64
C GLY A 393 -4.57 9.02 -6.62
N PHE A 394 -5.06 8.45 -7.71
CA PHE A 394 -5.76 9.17 -8.76
C PHE A 394 -7.28 9.04 -8.58
N PRO A 395 -8.05 10.10 -8.89
CA PRO A 395 -9.51 10.05 -8.94
C PRO A 395 -10.03 8.93 -9.85
N LEU A 396 -11.26 8.49 -9.59
CA LEU A 396 -11.87 7.36 -10.31
C LEU A 396 -12.19 7.66 -11.79
N GLU A 397 -12.30 8.93 -12.12
CA GLU A 397 -12.64 9.46 -13.44
C GLU A 397 -11.45 9.44 -14.41
N VAL A 398 -10.24 9.31 -13.90
CA VAL A 398 -9.01 9.29 -14.69
C VAL A 398 -8.90 7.96 -15.45
N VAL A 399 -8.62 8.01 -16.74
CA VAL A 399 -8.44 6.84 -17.62
C VAL A 399 -6.97 6.45 -17.75
N ASN A 400 -6.11 7.42 -18.11
CA ASN A 400 -4.66 7.25 -18.15
C ASN A 400 -3.98 8.28 -17.26
N PRO A 401 -3.66 7.94 -16.01
CA PRO A 401 -3.06 8.88 -15.05
C PRO A 401 -1.75 9.50 -15.50
N MET A 402 -0.94 8.78 -16.30
CA MET A 402 0.34 9.29 -16.79
C MET A 402 0.16 10.53 -17.68
N ARG A 403 -0.86 10.51 -18.55
CA ARG A 403 -1.13 11.60 -19.50
C ARG A 403 -2.05 12.68 -18.95
N GLU A 404 -3.02 12.29 -18.11
CA GLU A 404 -4.05 13.21 -17.63
C GLU A 404 -3.60 13.99 -16.39
N VAL A 405 -2.73 13.41 -15.57
CA VAL A 405 -2.37 13.98 -14.26
C VAL A 405 -0.85 14.15 -14.12
N VAL A 406 -0.10 13.06 -14.23
CA VAL A 406 1.33 13.03 -13.86
C VAL A 406 2.16 13.90 -14.79
N GLY A 407 2.06 13.67 -16.10
CA GLY A 407 2.78 14.45 -17.11
C GLY A 407 2.49 15.94 -17.03
N PRO A 408 1.20 16.37 -17.05
CA PRO A 408 0.83 17.77 -16.92
C PRO A 408 1.34 18.43 -15.63
N LEU A 409 1.18 17.81 -14.46
CA LEU A 409 1.65 18.38 -13.20
C LEU A 409 3.16 18.55 -13.17
N LEU A 410 3.91 17.53 -13.61
CA LEU A 410 5.37 17.62 -13.70
C LEU A 410 5.84 18.69 -14.72
N ALA A 411 5.19 18.76 -15.88
CA ALA A 411 5.50 19.79 -16.89
C ALA A 411 5.24 21.22 -16.38
N HIS A 412 4.34 21.38 -15.40
CA HIS A 412 4.09 22.64 -14.74
C HIS A 412 4.97 22.87 -13.50
N GLY A 413 5.85 21.91 -13.12
CA GLY A 413 6.76 22.05 -12.00
C GLY A 413 6.15 21.73 -10.63
N TYR A 414 5.01 21.04 -10.58
CA TYR A 414 4.43 20.58 -9.34
C TYR A 414 5.23 19.42 -8.75
N VAL A 415 5.95 19.70 -7.69
CA VAL A 415 6.83 18.75 -7.00
C VAL A 415 6.53 18.77 -5.50
N PRO A 416 6.39 17.60 -4.84
CA PRO A 416 6.15 17.52 -3.41
C PRO A 416 7.25 18.14 -2.57
N ARG A 417 6.93 18.42 -1.30
CA ARG A 417 7.90 18.91 -0.31
C ARG A 417 9.11 17.96 -0.25
N ASN A 418 10.30 18.57 -0.23
CA ASN A 418 11.55 17.83 -0.16
C ASN A 418 12.69 18.69 0.43
N PRO A 419 13.81 18.10 0.87
CA PRO A 419 14.88 18.83 1.54
C PRO A 419 15.50 19.96 0.70
N LEU A 420 15.62 19.81 -0.62
CA LEU A 420 16.22 20.87 -1.46
C LEU A 420 15.34 22.11 -1.59
N GLN A 421 14.02 21.97 -1.45
CA GLN A 421 13.13 23.15 -1.40
C GLN A 421 13.42 24.02 -0.17
N LEU A 422 13.80 23.40 0.96
CA LEU A 422 14.21 24.15 2.15
C LEU A 422 15.49 24.96 1.93
N LEU A 423 16.32 24.56 0.95
CA LEU A 423 17.52 25.26 0.55
C LEU A 423 17.28 26.23 -0.63
N GLY A 424 16.01 26.48 -1.00
CA GLY A 424 15.62 27.42 -2.05
C GLY A 424 15.70 26.87 -3.48
N VAL A 425 15.92 25.57 -3.69
CA VAL A 425 15.93 24.96 -5.03
C VAL A 425 14.51 24.81 -5.57
N PRO A 426 14.14 25.46 -6.71
CA PRO A 426 12.76 25.48 -7.20
C PRO A 426 12.38 24.24 -8.04
N GLY A 427 11.09 23.98 -8.12
CA GLY A 427 10.45 23.07 -9.08
C GLY A 427 11.10 21.70 -9.20
N LEU A 428 11.18 21.17 -10.41
CA LEU A 428 11.73 19.83 -10.71
C LEU A 428 13.20 19.65 -10.28
N TRP A 429 13.99 20.72 -10.20
CA TRP A 429 15.37 20.63 -9.74
C TRP A 429 15.48 20.12 -8.30
N SER A 430 14.53 20.47 -7.45
CA SER A 430 14.49 19.98 -6.07
C SER A 430 14.22 18.46 -5.96
N ALA A 431 13.56 17.88 -6.96
CA ALA A 431 13.28 16.45 -7.03
C ALA A 431 14.37 15.64 -7.75
N LEU A 432 15.43 16.30 -8.22
CA LEU A 432 16.52 15.63 -8.97
C LEU A 432 17.09 14.40 -8.24
N PRO A 433 17.37 14.40 -6.92
CA PRO A 433 17.86 13.20 -6.24
C PRO A 433 16.91 12.02 -6.30
N TYR A 434 15.60 12.25 -6.26
CA TYR A 434 14.60 11.20 -6.43
C TYR A 434 14.62 10.63 -7.85
N PHE A 435 14.51 11.47 -8.86
CA PHE A 435 14.52 11.03 -10.26
C PHE A 435 15.85 10.42 -10.68
N ALA A 436 16.97 10.93 -10.16
CA ALA A 436 18.28 10.33 -10.37
C ALA A 436 18.34 8.90 -9.76
N ALA A 437 17.79 8.70 -8.56
CA ALA A 437 17.75 7.37 -7.96
C ALA A 437 16.94 6.37 -8.81
N LEU A 438 15.79 6.79 -9.35
CA LEU A 438 14.98 5.95 -10.24
C LEU A 438 15.71 5.69 -11.58
N ALA A 439 16.31 6.72 -12.17
CA ALA A 439 17.06 6.59 -13.43
C ALA A 439 18.27 5.65 -13.28
N ILE A 440 19.03 5.78 -12.18
CA ILE A 440 20.14 4.88 -11.88
C ILE A 440 19.62 3.45 -11.67
N ALA A 441 18.52 3.26 -10.94
CA ALA A 441 17.94 1.93 -10.74
C ALA A 441 17.51 1.29 -12.07
N ALA A 442 16.81 2.04 -12.93
CA ALA A 442 16.41 1.57 -14.26
C ALA A 442 17.64 1.30 -15.15
N ALA A 443 18.64 2.18 -15.14
CA ALA A 443 19.89 2.00 -15.90
C ALA A 443 20.67 0.74 -15.46
N LEU A 444 20.79 0.48 -14.16
CA LEU A 444 21.41 -0.74 -13.63
C LEU A 444 20.68 -2.01 -14.09
N MET A 445 19.36 -1.91 -14.29
CA MET A 445 18.57 -3.04 -14.78
C MET A 445 18.83 -3.31 -16.28
N VAL A 446 18.85 -2.28 -17.13
CA VAL A 446 18.95 -2.46 -18.59
C VAL A 446 20.38 -2.44 -19.12
N SER A 447 21.35 -1.91 -18.36
CA SER A 447 22.74 -1.83 -18.72
C SER A 447 23.30 -3.18 -19.12
N ARG A 448 23.83 -3.57 -20.09
CA ARG A 448 24.35 -4.89 -20.53
C ARG A 448 23.33 -5.76 -21.26
N SER A 449 22.18 -5.20 -21.69
CA SER A 449 21.19 -5.95 -22.47
C SER A 449 20.39 -5.04 -23.39
N GLY A 450 20.71 -5.04 -24.68
CA GLY A 450 19.95 -4.31 -25.70
C GLY A 450 18.48 -4.75 -25.76
N LEU A 451 18.23 -6.05 -25.57
CA LEU A 451 16.86 -6.59 -25.47
C LEU A 451 16.10 -5.99 -24.28
N ALA A 452 16.74 -5.89 -23.10
CA ALA A 452 16.09 -5.29 -21.93
C ALA A 452 15.77 -3.81 -22.16
N LEU A 453 16.70 -3.06 -22.79
CA LEU A 453 16.47 -1.66 -23.13
C LEU A 453 15.30 -1.52 -24.13
N ALA A 454 15.25 -2.35 -25.17
CA ALA A 454 14.18 -2.33 -26.16
C ALA A 454 12.81 -2.64 -25.51
N ILE A 455 12.74 -3.65 -24.63
CA ILE A 455 11.51 -3.98 -23.89
C ILE A 455 11.10 -2.80 -23.01
N ALA A 456 12.02 -2.23 -22.22
CA ALA A 456 11.73 -1.09 -21.37
C ALA A 456 11.18 0.10 -22.14
N ALA A 457 11.84 0.47 -23.24
CA ALA A 457 11.42 1.56 -24.11
C ALA A 457 10.03 1.32 -24.72
N LEU A 458 9.78 0.11 -25.23
CA LEU A 458 8.50 -0.26 -25.83
C LEU A 458 7.36 -0.20 -24.81
N VAL A 459 7.57 -0.75 -23.61
CA VAL A 459 6.53 -0.76 -22.56
C VAL A 459 6.25 0.65 -22.03
N VAL A 460 7.30 1.45 -21.78
CA VAL A 460 7.12 2.86 -21.38
C VAL A 460 6.38 3.64 -22.47
N ALA A 461 6.75 3.47 -23.74
CA ALA A 461 6.05 4.10 -24.85
C ALA A 461 4.57 3.68 -24.90
N ALA A 462 4.27 2.40 -24.71
CA ALA A 462 2.88 1.89 -24.66
C ALA A 462 2.09 2.48 -23.46
N GLN A 463 2.69 2.58 -22.29
CA GLN A 463 2.07 3.19 -21.10
C GLN A 463 1.68 4.66 -21.34
N TRP A 464 2.54 5.42 -22.03
CA TRP A 464 2.26 6.81 -22.38
C TRP A 464 1.37 6.95 -23.63
N ALA A 465 1.37 5.99 -24.55
CA ALA A 465 0.54 6.01 -25.76
C ALA A 465 -0.93 5.66 -25.49
N ALA A 466 -1.23 4.94 -24.39
CA ALA A 466 -2.60 4.60 -24.03
C ALA A 466 -3.47 5.88 -23.98
N PRO A 467 -4.67 5.86 -24.56
CA PRO A 467 -5.49 7.07 -24.71
C PRO A 467 -5.86 7.67 -23.35
N PRO A 468 -5.85 9.01 -23.21
CA PRO A 468 -6.37 9.69 -22.03
C PRO A 468 -7.90 9.72 -22.08
N GLY A 469 -8.54 10.00 -20.93
CA GLY A 469 -9.90 10.50 -20.89
C GLY A 469 -10.03 11.95 -21.40
N ASP A 470 -11.24 12.40 -21.57
CA ASP A 470 -11.52 13.75 -22.09
C ASP A 470 -11.55 14.84 -21.00
N ASP A 471 -11.64 14.43 -19.72
CA ASP A 471 -11.79 15.34 -18.61
C ASP A 471 -10.44 15.81 -18.03
N ARG A 472 -10.23 17.13 -18.03
CA ARG A 472 -9.11 17.79 -17.36
C ARG A 472 -9.42 18.23 -15.91
N GLY A 473 -10.58 17.88 -15.40
CA GLY A 473 -11.00 18.24 -14.04
C GLY A 473 -10.08 17.67 -12.96
N ALA A 474 -9.64 16.41 -13.13
CA ALA A 474 -8.78 15.74 -12.18
C ALA A 474 -7.43 16.45 -11.97
N VAL A 475 -6.75 16.85 -13.05
CA VAL A 475 -5.46 17.57 -12.94
C VAL A 475 -5.63 18.95 -12.31
N ARG A 476 -6.70 19.69 -12.65
CA ARG A 476 -7.00 20.99 -12.06
C ARG A 476 -7.33 20.87 -10.57
N PHE A 477 -8.14 19.87 -10.21
CA PHE A 477 -8.46 19.59 -8.83
C PHE A 477 -7.20 19.28 -8.01
N LEU A 478 -6.35 18.39 -8.48
CA LEU A 478 -5.10 18.05 -7.79
C LEU A 478 -4.14 19.23 -7.71
N ALA A 479 -4.00 20.01 -8.78
CA ALA A 479 -3.17 21.23 -8.76
C ALA A 479 -3.65 22.24 -7.71
N ALA A 480 -4.98 22.40 -7.54
CA ALA A 480 -5.56 23.30 -6.55
C ALA A 480 -5.34 22.84 -5.10
N GLN A 481 -4.98 21.56 -4.88
CA GLN A 481 -4.71 21.01 -3.54
C GLN A 481 -3.27 21.24 -3.06
N TRP A 482 -2.34 21.66 -3.92
CA TRP A 482 -0.99 22.00 -3.51
C TRP A 482 -0.98 23.22 -2.60
N GLU A 483 -0.35 23.13 -1.45
CA GLU A 483 -0.40 24.09 -0.36
C GLU A 483 0.77 25.04 -0.26
N PRO A 484 0.44 26.18 0.39
CA PRO A 484 -0.77 27.00 0.30
C PRO A 484 -0.90 27.60 -1.10
N ASP A 485 0.21 27.60 -1.78
CA ASP A 485 0.46 28.00 -3.15
C ASP A 485 1.17 26.88 -3.91
N PRO A 486 1.21 26.92 -5.24
CA PRO A 486 2.01 26.01 -6.03
C PRO A 486 3.47 25.99 -5.54
N PRO A 487 4.19 24.85 -5.66
CA PRO A 487 5.57 24.77 -5.24
C PRO A 487 6.43 25.89 -5.90
N PRO A 488 7.50 26.36 -5.26
CA PRO A 488 8.38 27.38 -5.84
C PRO A 488 8.80 26.99 -7.25
N GLY A 489 8.62 27.90 -8.22
CA GLY A 489 8.92 27.67 -9.63
C GLY A 489 7.84 26.93 -10.42
N ALA A 490 6.72 26.52 -9.82
CA ALA A 490 5.60 25.91 -10.56
C ALA A 490 4.77 26.97 -11.29
N ARG A 491 4.34 26.63 -12.51
CA ARG A 491 3.37 27.44 -13.27
C ARG A 491 1.97 27.01 -12.88
N ARG A 492 1.11 27.96 -12.47
CA ARG A 492 -0.25 27.67 -12.06
C ARG A 492 -1.06 27.00 -13.17
N PHE A 493 -1.78 25.96 -12.80
CA PHE A 493 -2.67 25.21 -13.69
C PHE A 493 -4.07 25.82 -13.73
N THR A 494 -4.50 26.39 -12.62
CA THR A 494 -5.81 27.03 -12.48
C THR A 494 -5.67 28.53 -12.68
N PRO A 495 -6.55 29.20 -13.44
CA PRO A 495 -6.63 30.66 -13.45
C PRO A 495 -6.86 31.18 -12.03
N ARG A 496 -6.34 32.37 -11.76
CA ARG A 496 -6.60 33.08 -10.49
C ARG A 496 -8.07 33.41 -10.35
#